data_26cbc833158799979853cb19c47254bf
#
_entry.id   26cbc833158799979853cb19c47254bf
#
_cell.length_a   1.000
_cell.length_b   1.000
_cell.length_c   1.000
_cell.angle_alpha   90.00
_cell.angle_beta   90.00
_cell.angle_gamma   90.00
#
_symmetry.space_group_name_H-M   'P 1'
#
loop_
_entity.id
_entity.type
_entity.pdbx_description
1 polymer ?
#
loop_
_entity_poly.entity_id
_entity_poly.type
_entity_poly.pdbx_seq_one_letter_code
_entity_poly.pdbx_strand_id
1 'polypeptide(L)'
;QYIGPKTGRLKMRTKGFRPQEDNPLILHDMNRCVLCGRCVRACNELRGVKVLQYQKKDMETYVGTVHNKLLKDADCRFCGACVEVCPTGTIRDKLMNSEVKREDAIVPCRHACPAHTDIPRYIRHVKNGEYDEAAAVIREKVPFPKALGYICNHVCELECKRKEVNEAMSIRDIKRYAADHDTGSYWKGKGKQLADTGKKVCVVGGGPAGLTAAYYLRKQGHEVTLKEALPTVG
;
A
#
# COMPACT_ATOMS: atom_id res chain seq x y z
N GLN A 1 -19.68 22.74 16.22
CA GLN A 1 -20.91 22.15 16.80
C GLN A 1 -21.28 20.93 16.01
N TYR A 2 -21.22 19.77 16.63
CA TYR A 2 -21.68 18.51 16.03
C TYR A 2 -23.21 18.53 16.12
N ILE A 3 -23.88 18.77 15.01
CA ILE A 3 -25.34 18.65 14.94
C ILE A 3 -25.61 17.15 14.74
N GLY A 4 -25.72 16.43 15.85
CA GLY A 4 -26.19 15.05 15.81
C GLY A 4 -27.61 14.98 15.27
N PRO A 5 -28.01 13.96 14.51
CA PRO A 5 -29.38 13.83 14.06
C PRO A 5 -30.30 13.77 15.29
N LYS A 6 -31.23 14.70 15.39
CA LYS A 6 -32.32 14.59 16.38
C LYS A 6 -33.07 13.30 16.12
N THR A 7 -33.45 12.58 17.16
CA THR A 7 -34.31 11.41 17.08
C THR A 7 -35.52 11.72 16.20
N GLY A 8 -35.46 11.25 14.95
CA GLY A 8 -36.54 11.46 13.98
C GLY A 8 -37.78 10.62 14.30
N ARG A 9 -38.91 10.97 13.68
CA ARG A 9 -40.16 10.20 13.77
C ARG A 9 -40.03 8.76 13.24
N LEU A 10 -39.01 8.48 12.43
CA LEU A 10 -38.74 7.17 11.87
C LEU A 10 -37.74 6.41 12.77
N LYS A 11 -38.18 5.30 13.32
CA LYS A 11 -37.29 4.35 14.01
C LYS A 11 -36.26 3.83 13.02
N MET A 12 -34.98 4.01 13.31
CA MET A 12 -33.91 3.39 12.52
C MET A 12 -34.09 1.87 12.54
N ARG A 13 -34.32 1.30 11.37
CA ARG A 13 -34.36 -0.16 11.20
C ARG A 13 -32.91 -0.64 11.16
N THR A 14 -32.44 -1.27 12.23
CA THR A 14 -31.15 -1.97 12.24
C THR A 14 -31.29 -3.27 11.44
N LYS A 15 -30.27 -3.65 10.69
CA LYS A 15 -30.24 -4.90 9.94
C LYS A 15 -30.06 -6.14 10.81
N GLY A 16 -29.89 -5.96 12.13
CA GLY A 16 -29.77 -7.05 13.09
C GLY A 16 -28.44 -7.81 13.05
N PHE A 17 -27.43 -7.30 12.36
CA PHE A 17 -26.10 -7.91 12.39
C PHE A 17 -25.37 -7.62 13.69
N ARG A 18 -24.75 -8.64 14.28
CA ARG A 18 -23.82 -8.45 15.38
C ARG A 18 -22.52 -7.84 14.84
N PRO A 19 -22.03 -6.71 15.36
CA PRO A 19 -20.73 -6.18 14.98
C PRO A 19 -19.61 -7.21 15.26
N GLN A 20 -18.69 -7.38 14.33
CA GLN A 20 -17.52 -8.23 14.50
C GLN A 20 -16.41 -7.42 15.18
N GLU A 21 -16.27 -7.61 16.48
CA GLU A 21 -15.26 -6.94 17.32
C GLU A 21 -14.04 -7.82 17.59
N ASP A 22 -14.13 -9.12 17.27
CA ASP A 22 -13.10 -10.12 17.58
C ASP A 22 -11.85 -10.02 16.68
N ASN A 23 -11.90 -9.22 15.62
CA ASN A 23 -10.73 -8.93 14.81
C ASN A 23 -9.76 -8.00 15.57
N PRO A 24 -8.44 -8.23 15.54
CA PRO A 24 -7.48 -7.49 16.35
C PRO A 24 -7.40 -5.99 16.02
N LEU A 25 -7.45 -5.62 14.76
CA LEU A 25 -7.24 -4.25 14.29
C LEU A 25 -8.48 -3.59 13.69
N ILE A 26 -9.45 -4.36 13.24
CA ILE A 26 -10.57 -3.87 12.43
C ILE A 26 -11.89 -4.21 13.10
N LEU A 27 -12.72 -3.21 13.27
CA LEU A 27 -14.12 -3.36 13.66
C LEU A 27 -14.98 -3.38 12.39
N HIS A 28 -15.87 -4.36 12.27
CA HIS A 28 -16.75 -4.54 11.12
C HIS A 28 -18.22 -4.57 11.57
N ASP A 29 -18.94 -3.49 11.31
CA ASP A 29 -20.34 -3.30 11.70
C ASP A 29 -21.24 -3.21 10.46
N MET A 30 -21.85 -4.32 10.07
CA MET A 30 -22.70 -4.42 8.87
C MET A 30 -24.00 -3.63 8.96
N ASN A 31 -24.44 -3.21 10.16
CA ASN A 31 -25.62 -2.35 10.31
C ASN A 31 -25.44 -1.00 9.60
N ARG A 32 -24.21 -0.54 9.45
CA ARG A 32 -23.85 0.71 8.75
C ARG A 32 -23.61 0.55 7.26
N CYS A 33 -23.61 -0.68 6.74
CA CYS A 33 -23.24 -0.96 5.36
C CYS A 33 -24.35 -0.56 4.39
N VAL A 34 -24.00 0.21 3.37
CA VAL A 34 -24.88 0.60 2.25
C VAL A 34 -24.62 -0.24 0.99
N LEU A 35 -23.87 -1.32 1.10
CA LEU A 35 -23.55 -2.28 0.01
C LEU A 35 -22.90 -1.63 -1.22
N CYS A 36 -22.18 -0.53 -1.08
CA CYS A 36 -21.56 0.19 -2.20
C CYS A 36 -20.40 -0.56 -2.88
N GLY A 37 -19.90 -1.64 -2.29
CA GLY A 37 -18.86 -2.52 -2.84
C GLY A 37 -17.44 -1.94 -2.89
N ARG A 38 -17.21 -0.70 -2.44
CA ARG A 38 -15.87 -0.08 -2.50
C ARG A 38 -14.80 -0.89 -1.77
N CYS A 39 -15.11 -1.42 -0.58
CA CYS A 39 -14.20 -2.25 0.20
C CYS A 39 -13.88 -3.58 -0.49
N VAL A 40 -14.86 -4.19 -1.15
CA VAL A 40 -14.68 -5.42 -1.94
C VAL A 40 -13.74 -5.16 -3.12
N ARG A 41 -14.00 -4.10 -3.92
CA ARG A 41 -13.11 -3.72 -5.03
C ARG A 41 -11.72 -3.35 -4.55
N ALA A 42 -11.60 -2.55 -3.50
CA ALA A 42 -10.29 -2.19 -2.95
C ALA A 42 -9.51 -3.42 -2.49
N CYS A 43 -10.15 -4.39 -1.86
CA CYS A 43 -9.53 -5.64 -1.44
C CYS A 43 -9.10 -6.50 -2.63
N ASN A 44 -9.97 -6.64 -3.65
CA ASN A 44 -9.79 -7.59 -4.73
C ASN A 44 -8.96 -7.02 -5.88
N GLU A 45 -9.30 -5.82 -6.35
CA GLU A 45 -8.70 -5.22 -7.55
C GLU A 45 -7.48 -4.37 -7.19
N LEU A 46 -7.61 -3.49 -6.19
CA LEU A 46 -6.54 -2.58 -5.81
C LEU A 46 -5.41 -3.26 -5.03
N ARG A 47 -5.75 -4.16 -4.10
CA ARG A 47 -4.77 -4.83 -3.22
C ARG A 47 -4.53 -6.31 -3.55
N GLY A 48 -5.38 -6.93 -4.35
CA GLY A 48 -5.26 -8.33 -4.78
C GLY A 48 -5.30 -9.36 -3.63
N VAL A 49 -5.85 -8.97 -2.46
CA VAL A 49 -5.92 -9.86 -1.28
C VAL A 49 -7.11 -10.80 -1.37
N LYS A 50 -8.23 -10.35 -1.96
CA LYS A 50 -9.44 -11.13 -2.26
C LYS A 50 -10.12 -11.75 -1.04
N VAL A 51 -10.02 -11.10 0.11
CA VAL A 51 -10.61 -11.59 1.37
C VAL A 51 -12.06 -11.14 1.54
N LEU A 52 -12.39 -9.91 1.13
CA LEU A 52 -13.74 -9.38 1.24
C LEU A 52 -14.56 -9.69 -0.01
N GLN A 53 -15.77 -10.22 0.22
CA GLN A 53 -16.71 -10.59 -0.83
C GLN A 53 -18.14 -10.26 -0.40
N TYR A 54 -19.07 -10.25 -1.36
CA TYR A 54 -20.49 -10.27 -1.06
C TYR A 54 -20.88 -11.67 -0.60
N GLN A 55 -21.55 -11.74 0.53
CA GLN A 55 -22.09 -12.95 1.10
C GLN A 55 -23.63 -12.85 1.19
N LYS A 56 -24.31 -13.96 1.24
CA LYS A 56 -25.74 -14.04 1.48
C LYS A 56 -26.00 -14.80 2.78
N LYS A 57 -26.88 -14.25 3.59
CA LYS A 57 -27.46 -14.94 4.73
C LYS A 57 -28.97 -14.74 4.65
N ASP A 58 -29.69 -15.85 4.46
CA ASP A 58 -31.13 -15.83 4.18
C ASP A 58 -31.44 -14.92 2.98
N MET A 59 -32.28 -13.93 3.14
CA MET A 59 -32.64 -12.95 2.10
C MET A 59 -31.74 -11.69 2.13
N GLU A 60 -30.76 -11.62 3.01
CA GLU A 60 -29.92 -10.44 3.19
C GLU A 60 -28.54 -10.62 2.55
N THR A 61 -28.10 -9.60 1.82
CA THR A 61 -26.74 -9.51 1.30
C THR A 61 -25.88 -8.69 2.27
N TYR A 62 -24.66 -9.16 2.53
CA TYR A 62 -23.70 -8.46 3.35
C TYR A 62 -22.28 -8.58 2.78
N VAL A 63 -21.34 -7.76 3.26
CA VAL A 63 -19.94 -7.88 2.90
C VAL A 63 -19.23 -8.59 4.05
N GLY A 64 -18.52 -9.66 3.73
CA GLY A 64 -17.79 -10.45 4.70
C GLY A 64 -16.67 -11.24 4.06
N THR A 65 -16.05 -12.10 4.85
CA THR A 65 -15.06 -13.08 4.39
C THR A 65 -15.75 -14.35 3.92
N VAL A 66 -15.07 -15.16 3.14
CA VAL A 66 -15.54 -16.51 2.79
C VAL A 66 -15.78 -17.31 4.07
N HIS A 67 -16.93 -17.95 4.17
CA HIS A 67 -17.40 -18.69 5.36
C HIS A 67 -17.45 -17.84 6.64
N ASN A 68 -17.56 -16.53 6.52
CA ASN A 68 -17.65 -15.59 7.65
C ASN A 68 -16.53 -15.74 8.70
N LYS A 69 -15.35 -16.17 8.26
CA LYS A 69 -14.15 -16.27 9.12
C LYS A 69 -13.72 -14.89 9.61
N LEU A 70 -13.02 -14.84 10.73
CA LEU A 70 -12.34 -13.61 11.15
C LEU A 70 -11.31 -13.19 10.12
N LEU A 71 -11.05 -11.90 9.97
CA LEU A 71 -10.07 -11.38 9.01
C LEU A 71 -8.68 -12.00 9.20
N LYS A 72 -8.26 -12.26 10.44
CA LYS A 72 -6.98 -12.92 10.76
C LYS A 72 -6.89 -14.34 10.20
N ASP A 73 -8.03 -15.05 10.20
CA ASP A 73 -8.13 -16.47 9.78
C ASP A 73 -8.46 -16.59 8.27
N ALA A 74 -8.70 -15.46 7.61
CA ALA A 74 -9.04 -15.35 6.19
C ALA A 74 -7.89 -14.77 5.34
N ASP A 75 -6.64 -14.92 5.77
CA ASP A 75 -5.43 -14.40 5.09
C ASP A 75 -5.43 -12.89 4.85
N CYS A 76 -6.14 -12.11 5.66
CA CYS A 76 -6.12 -10.66 5.59
C CYS A 76 -4.73 -10.13 5.93
N ARG A 77 -4.21 -9.21 5.09
CA ARG A 77 -2.91 -8.55 5.31
C ARG A 77 -2.99 -7.33 6.21
N PHE A 78 -4.18 -6.97 6.68
CA PHE A 78 -4.42 -5.76 7.47
C PHE A 78 -3.88 -4.47 6.82
N CYS A 79 -3.93 -4.36 5.50
CA CYS A 79 -3.41 -3.23 4.74
C CYS A 79 -4.24 -1.94 4.86
N GLY A 80 -5.41 -1.99 5.50
CA GLY A 80 -6.27 -0.84 5.77
C GLY A 80 -7.08 -0.29 4.59
N ALA A 81 -6.88 -0.76 3.36
CA ALA A 81 -7.53 -0.20 2.18
C ALA A 81 -9.08 -0.22 2.26
N CYS A 82 -9.66 -1.28 2.83
CA CYS A 82 -11.11 -1.38 3.03
C CYS A 82 -11.63 -0.35 4.05
N VAL A 83 -10.84 0.01 5.04
CA VAL A 83 -11.15 1.06 6.03
C VAL A 83 -11.16 2.43 5.35
N GLU A 84 -10.14 2.70 4.52
CA GLU A 84 -9.97 3.98 3.83
C GLU A 84 -11.14 4.30 2.90
N VAL A 85 -11.58 3.32 2.12
CA VAL A 85 -12.62 3.52 1.11
C VAL A 85 -14.05 3.42 1.64
N CYS A 86 -14.24 3.03 2.91
CA CYS A 86 -15.57 2.85 3.49
C CYS A 86 -16.23 4.20 3.80
N PRO A 87 -17.31 4.61 3.09
CA PRO A 87 -17.91 5.92 3.29
C PRO A 87 -18.75 6.02 4.58
N THR A 88 -19.22 4.88 5.10
CA THR A 88 -20.15 4.83 6.24
C THR A 88 -19.51 4.39 7.54
N GLY A 89 -18.20 4.05 7.52
CA GLY A 89 -17.52 3.53 8.70
C GLY A 89 -18.00 2.14 9.13
N THR A 90 -18.59 1.36 8.22
CA THR A 90 -18.89 -0.07 8.43
C THR A 90 -17.63 -0.82 8.82
N ILE A 91 -16.52 -0.53 8.14
CA ILE A 91 -15.20 -1.09 8.43
C ILE A 91 -14.35 0.06 8.99
N ARG A 92 -13.85 -0.10 10.20
CA ARG A 92 -13.08 0.92 10.93
C ARG A 92 -11.83 0.31 11.54
N ASP A 93 -10.77 1.11 11.62
CA ASP A 93 -9.58 0.77 12.39
C ASP A 93 -9.84 1.03 13.89
N LYS A 94 -9.55 0.06 14.74
CA LYS A 94 -9.72 0.19 16.20
C LYS A 94 -8.68 1.10 16.86
N LEU A 95 -7.48 1.17 16.26
CA LEU A 95 -6.33 1.90 16.80
C LEU A 95 -6.25 3.35 16.32
N MET A 96 -7.17 3.76 15.43
CA MET A 96 -7.15 5.10 14.87
C MET A 96 -7.61 6.10 15.92
N ASN A 97 -6.72 6.98 16.37
CA ASN A 97 -7.05 8.13 17.20
C ASN A 97 -7.18 9.38 16.33
N SER A 98 -7.74 10.46 16.91
CA SER A 98 -7.96 11.73 16.21
C SER A 98 -6.70 12.55 15.92
N GLU A 99 -5.56 12.17 16.50
CA GLU A 99 -4.31 12.92 16.39
C GLU A 99 -3.47 12.51 15.18
N VAL A 100 -3.70 11.31 14.65
CA VAL A 100 -2.97 10.79 13.49
C VAL A 100 -3.79 11.01 12.23
N LYS A 101 -3.16 11.52 11.17
CA LYS A 101 -3.81 11.62 9.87
C LYS A 101 -4.26 10.24 9.41
N ARG A 102 -5.49 10.16 8.91
CA ARG A 102 -6.09 8.89 8.49
C ARG A 102 -5.21 8.11 7.51
N GLU A 103 -4.60 8.79 6.55
CA GLU A 103 -3.74 8.18 5.53
C GLU A 103 -2.52 7.49 6.14
N ASP A 104 -1.92 8.10 7.15
CA ASP A 104 -0.73 7.60 7.85
C ASP A 104 -1.08 6.39 8.73
N ALA A 105 -2.23 6.44 9.39
CA ALA A 105 -2.71 5.36 10.26
C ALA A 105 -3.10 4.09 9.48
N ILE A 106 -3.59 4.23 8.25
CA ILE A 106 -4.12 3.11 7.45
C ILE A 106 -3.00 2.29 6.81
N VAL A 107 -1.93 2.93 6.31
CA VAL A 107 -0.78 2.26 5.68
C VAL A 107 0.52 2.69 6.35
N PRO A 108 0.74 2.37 7.65
CA PRO A 108 1.87 2.90 8.40
C PRO A 108 3.23 2.51 7.81
N CYS A 109 3.34 1.32 7.19
CA CYS A 109 4.58 0.92 6.53
C CYS A 109 4.99 1.84 5.37
N ARG A 110 4.03 2.41 4.63
CA ARG A 110 4.29 3.41 3.60
C ARG A 110 4.67 4.74 4.23
N HIS A 111 3.97 5.14 5.29
CA HIS A 111 4.25 6.38 6.02
C HIS A 111 5.65 6.36 6.65
N ALA A 112 6.00 5.29 7.34
CA ALA A 112 7.31 5.11 7.97
C ALA A 112 8.46 4.99 6.97
N CYS A 113 8.19 4.63 5.71
CA CYS A 113 9.23 4.56 4.69
C CYS A 113 9.69 5.97 4.29
N PRO A 114 10.98 6.34 4.44
CA PRO A 114 11.45 7.68 4.06
C PRO A 114 11.21 8.04 2.60
N ALA A 115 11.16 7.03 1.71
CA ALA A 115 10.84 7.20 0.29
C ALA A 115 9.33 7.11 -0.01
N HIS A 116 8.48 6.86 0.97
CA HIS A 116 7.03 6.65 0.81
C HIS A 116 6.68 5.66 -0.31
N THR A 117 7.46 4.58 -0.43
CA THR A 117 7.25 3.53 -1.44
C THR A 117 5.90 2.85 -1.23
N ASP A 118 5.17 2.56 -2.31
CA ASP A 118 3.88 1.83 -2.22
C ASP A 118 4.11 0.34 -1.92
N ILE A 119 4.42 0.06 -0.65
CA ILE A 119 4.75 -1.27 -0.15
C ILE A 119 3.63 -2.29 -0.45
N PRO A 120 2.35 -2.03 -0.15
CA PRO A 120 1.28 -2.98 -0.45
C PRO A 120 1.16 -3.31 -1.93
N ARG A 121 1.48 -2.36 -2.83
CA ARG A 121 1.37 -2.57 -4.28
C ARG A 121 2.45 -3.51 -4.80
N TYR A 122 3.72 -3.30 -4.44
CA TYR A 122 4.76 -4.21 -4.92
C TYR A 122 4.67 -5.61 -4.29
N ILE A 123 4.25 -5.73 -3.03
CA ILE A 123 4.01 -7.03 -2.40
C ILE A 123 2.92 -7.82 -3.15
N ARG A 124 1.87 -7.13 -3.64
CA ARG A 124 0.85 -7.76 -4.48
C ARG A 124 1.45 -8.34 -5.75
N HIS A 125 2.30 -7.58 -6.46
CA HIS A 125 2.97 -8.04 -7.67
C HIS A 125 3.88 -9.25 -7.37
N VAL A 126 4.65 -9.21 -6.28
CA VAL A 126 5.47 -10.36 -5.86
C VAL A 126 4.61 -11.61 -5.59
N LYS A 127 3.46 -11.44 -4.91
CA LYS A 127 2.53 -12.56 -4.68
C LYS A 127 2.05 -13.19 -5.99
N ASN A 128 1.87 -12.39 -7.04
CA ASN A 128 1.40 -12.86 -8.34
C ASN A 128 2.54 -13.42 -9.23
N GLY A 129 3.81 -13.35 -8.79
CA GLY A 129 4.96 -13.69 -9.60
C GLY A 129 5.39 -12.61 -10.63
N GLU A 130 4.80 -11.41 -10.51
CA GLU A 130 5.03 -10.26 -11.40
C GLU A 130 6.22 -9.44 -10.87
N TYR A 131 7.45 -9.98 -10.97
CA TYR A 131 8.63 -9.37 -10.31
C TYR A 131 9.10 -8.09 -11.00
N ASP A 132 8.99 -8.01 -12.31
CA ASP A 132 9.36 -6.82 -13.08
C ASP A 132 8.43 -5.64 -12.74
N GLU A 133 7.12 -5.90 -12.59
CA GLU A 133 6.14 -4.91 -12.15
C GLU A 133 6.39 -4.49 -10.69
N ALA A 134 6.71 -5.45 -9.82
CA ALA A 134 7.06 -5.16 -8.44
C ALA A 134 8.27 -4.22 -8.35
N ALA A 135 9.33 -4.53 -9.11
CA ALA A 135 10.54 -3.70 -9.19
C ALA A 135 10.24 -2.31 -9.78
N ALA A 136 9.36 -2.22 -10.77
CA ALA A 136 8.94 -0.95 -11.35
C ALA A 136 8.20 -0.07 -10.33
N VAL A 137 7.32 -0.64 -9.52
CA VAL A 137 6.65 0.09 -8.42
C VAL A 137 7.68 0.63 -7.43
N ILE A 138 8.70 -0.15 -7.08
CA ILE A 138 9.76 0.30 -6.17
C ILE A 138 10.54 1.45 -6.82
N ARG A 139 10.89 1.34 -8.11
CA ARG A 139 11.64 2.37 -8.86
C ARG A 139 10.91 3.69 -9.05
N GLU A 140 9.61 3.74 -8.84
CA GLU A 140 8.91 5.02 -8.83
C GLU A 140 9.48 6.00 -7.78
N LYS A 141 10.02 5.46 -6.67
CA LYS A 141 10.55 6.21 -5.52
C LYS A 141 12.00 5.88 -5.19
N VAL A 142 12.49 4.73 -5.63
CA VAL A 142 13.79 4.17 -5.24
C VAL A 142 14.50 3.67 -6.49
N PRO A 143 15.47 4.41 -7.07
CA PRO A 143 16.14 4.04 -8.31
C PRO A 143 16.91 2.72 -8.23
N PHE A 144 17.44 2.38 -7.04
CA PHE A 144 18.30 1.22 -6.82
C PHE A 144 17.67 0.20 -5.86
N PRO A 145 16.60 -0.50 -6.26
CA PRO A 145 15.88 -1.42 -5.39
C PRO A 145 16.76 -2.57 -4.87
N LYS A 146 17.70 -3.07 -5.69
CA LYS A 146 18.61 -4.15 -5.33
C LYS A 146 19.55 -3.72 -4.20
N ALA A 147 20.30 -2.63 -4.36
CA ALA A 147 21.21 -2.11 -3.33
C ALA A 147 20.47 -1.84 -2.01
N LEU A 148 19.30 -1.16 -2.09
CA LEU A 148 18.48 -0.89 -0.90
C LEU A 148 17.79 -2.15 -0.34
N GLY A 149 17.76 -3.25 -1.06
CA GLY A 149 17.37 -4.56 -0.55
C GLY A 149 18.34 -5.09 0.51
N TYR A 150 19.61 -4.67 0.45
CA TYR A 150 20.65 -5.08 1.40
C TYR A 150 20.87 -4.06 2.54
N ILE A 151 20.91 -2.77 2.22
CA ILE A 151 21.35 -1.74 3.16
C ILE A 151 20.23 -0.96 3.86
N CYS A 152 18.99 -1.13 3.45
CA CYS A 152 17.86 -0.45 4.06
C CYS A 152 17.65 -0.90 5.52
N ASN A 153 17.52 0.05 6.44
CA ASN A 153 17.25 -0.19 7.87
C ASN A 153 15.78 -0.54 8.18
N HIS A 154 14.96 -0.75 7.18
CA HIS A 154 13.60 -1.34 7.17
C HIS A 154 12.66 -0.86 8.29
N VAL A 155 12.69 0.42 8.64
CA VAL A 155 11.80 1.03 9.66
C VAL A 155 10.31 0.76 9.40
N CYS A 156 9.93 0.49 8.15
CA CYS A 156 8.57 0.10 7.77
C CYS A 156 8.10 -1.22 8.38
N GLU A 157 9.01 -2.13 8.73
CA GLU A 157 8.70 -3.38 9.40
C GLU A 157 8.36 -3.15 10.87
N LEU A 158 8.99 -2.17 11.52
CA LEU A 158 8.69 -1.78 12.89
C LEU A 158 7.26 -1.24 13.02
N GLU A 159 6.77 -0.56 11.98
CA GLU A 159 5.41 0.00 11.92
C GLU A 159 4.41 -0.92 11.20
N CYS A 160 4.78 -2.16 10.97
CA CYS A 160 3.90 -3.12 10.29
C CYS A 160 2.76 -3.55 11.19
N LYS A 161 1.51 -3.20 10.85
CA LYS A 161 0.32 -3.61 11.61
C LYS A 161 0.15 -5.13 11.72
N ARG A 162 0.78 -5.88 10.84
CA ARG A 162 0.71 -7.35 10.89
C ARG A 162 1.31 -7.90 12.18
N LYS A 163 2.29 -7.23 12.79
CA LYS A 163 2.91 -7.64 14.07
C LYS A 163 1.90 -7.76 15.22
N GLU A 164 0.78 -7.01 15.16
CA GLU A 164 -0.29 -7.09 16.17
C GLU A 164 -1.13 -8.36 16.03
N VAL A 165 -0.97 -9.10 14.94
CA VAL A 165 -1.72 -10.34 14.65
C VAL A 165 -0.83 -11.56 14.83
N ASN A 166 0.38 -11.51 14.27
CA ASN A 166 1.41 -12.55 14.36
C ASN A 166 2.81 -11.92 14.21
N GLU A 167 3.41 -11.93 13.03
CA GLU A 167 4.74 -11.37 12.76
C GLU A 167 4.69 -10.24 11.76
N ALA A 168 5.62 -9.29 11.87
CA ALA A 168 5.80 -8.26 10.86
C ALA A 168 6.16 -8.90 9.51
N MET A 169 5.71 -8.31 8.42
CA MET A 169 6.12 -8.78 7.09
C MET A 169 7.59 -8.41 6.85
N SER A 170 8.38 -9.33 6.29
CA SER A 170 9.78 -9.12 5.87
C SER A 170 9.83 -8.24 4.60
N ILE A 171 9.46 -6.97 4.75
CA ILE A 171 9.23 -6.01 3.65
C ILE A 171 10.52 -5.77 2.86
N ARG A 172 11.66 -5.68 3.56
CA ARG A 172 12.98 -5.51 2.94
C ARG A 172 13.37 -6.71 2.10
N ASP A 173 13.17 -7.93 2.62
CA ASP A 173 13.53 -9.14 1.92
C ASP A 173 12.63 -9.40 0.71
N ILE A 174 11.33 -9.10 0.81
CA ILE A 174 10.40 -9.14 -0.33
C ILE A 174 10.84 -8.13 -1.41
N LYS A 175 11.29 -6.93 -1.02
CA LYS A 175 11.85 -5.93 -1.95
C LYS A 175 13.11 -6.45 -2.64
N ARG A 176 14.05 -7.06 -1.87
CA ARG A 176 15.25 -7.67 -2.41
C ARG A 176 14.93 -8.78 -3.39
N TYR A 177 14.03 -9.68 -2.99
CA TYR A 177 13.61 -10.78 -3.84
C TYR A 177 13.04 -10.29 -5.19
N ALA A 178 12.16 -9.30 -5.17
CA ALA A 178 11.63 -8.69 -6.39
C ALA A 178 12.74 -8.09 -7.27
N ALA A 179 13.72 -7.40 -6.65
CA ALA A 179 14.81 -6.78 -7.38
C ALA A 179 15.85 -7.78 -7.92
N ASP A 180 16.00 -8.95 -7.29
CA ASP A 180 16.89 -10.02 -7.75
C ASP A 180 16.30 -10.79 -8.94
N HIS A 181 14.97 -10.84 -9.04
CA HIS A 181 14.26 -11.51 -10.15
C HIS A 181 13.79 -10.54 -11.25
N ASP A 182 14.11 -9.25 -11.13
CA ASP A 182 13.75 -8.23 -12.11
C ASP A 182 14.66 -8.31 -13.34
N THR A 183 14.07 -8.53 -14.51
CA THR A 183 14.78 -8.53 -15.80
C THR A 183 15.01 -7.14 -16.35
N GLY A 184 14.35 -6.13 -15.80
CA GLY A 184 14.37 -4.74 -16.26
C GLY A 184 13.54 -4.48 -17.52
N SER A 185 12.92 -5.49 -18.10
CA SER A 185 12.16 -5.38 -19.35
C SER A 185 10.95 -4.44 -19.21
N TYR A 186 10.19 -4.62 -18.15
CA TYR A 186 9.01 -3.80 -17.86
C TYR A 186 9.36 -2.32 -17.64
N TRP A 187 10.43 -2.05 -16.89
CA TRP A 187 10.88 -0.68 -16.61
C TRP A 187 11.39 0.04 -17.86
N LYS A 188 12.16 -0.65 -18.70
CA LYS A 188 12.64 -0.10 -19.97
C LYS A 188 11.50 0.31 -20.90
N GLY A 189 10.40 -0.46 -20.93
CA GLY A 189 9.23 -0.14 -21.73
C GLY A 189 8.31 0.96 -21.15
N LYS A 190 8.30 1.16 -19.85
CA LYS A 190 7.37 2.08 -19.15
C LYS A 190 8.04 3.25 -18.45
N GLY A 191 9.36 3.33 -18.45
CA GLY A 191 10.09 4.48 -17.93
C GLY A 191 9.76 5.72 -18.73
N LYS A 192 8.65 6.41 -18.38
CA LYS A 192 8.28 7.68 -19.06
C LYS A 192 9.36 8.71 -18.78
N GLN A 193 10.20 8.93 -19.76
CA GLN A 193 11.00 10.12 -19.85
C GLN A 193 10.06 11.24 -20.32
N LEU A 194 10.08 12.38 -19.64
CA LEU A 194 9.36 13.57 -20.11
C LEU A 194 10.02 14.10 -21.39
N ALA A 195 9.30 14.97 -22.09
CA ALA A 195 9.81 15.63 -23.29
C ALA A 195 11.14 16.34 -22.99
N ASP A 196 12.02 16.39 -23.98
CA ASP A 196 13.31 17.06 -23.85
C ASP A 196 13.11 18.53 -23.50
N THR A 197 13.79 18.97 -22.45
CA THR A 197 13.74 20.35 -21.96
C THR A 197 14.78 21.27 -22.61
N GLY A 198 15.70 20.72 -23.41
CA GLY A 198 16.85 21.43 -23.96
C GLY A 198 17.90 21.85 -22.93
N LYS A 199 17.70 21.52 -21.64
CA LYS A 199 18.63 21.89 -20.56
C LYS A 199 19.69 20.81 -20.38
N LYS A 200 20.95 21.25 -20.25
CA LYS A 200 22.11 20.41 -19.97
C LYS A 200 22.49 20.54 -18.50
N VAL A 201 22.61 19.41 -17.80
CA VAL A 201 22.97 19.36 -16.38
C VAL A 201 24.18 18.46 -16.19
N CYS A 202 25.19 18.97 -15.50
CA CYS A 202 26.35 18.18 -15.10
C CYS A 202 26.20 17.76 -13.62
N VAL A 203 26.30 16.48 -13.37
CA VAL A 203 26.32 15.89 -12.02
C VAL A 203 27.77 15.50 -11.71
N VAL A 204 28.34 16.01 -10.65
CA VAL A 204 29.70 15.69 -10.19
C VAL A 204 29.63 14.70 -9.04
N GLY A 205 30.24 13.54 -9.22
CA GLY A 205 30.21 12.40 -8.29
C GLY A 205 29.26 11.32 -8.72
N GLY A 206 29.79 10.08 -8.93
CA GLY A 206 29.04 8.88 -9.35
C GLY A 206 28.58 7.99 -8.22
N GLY A 207 28.59 8.46 -6.98
CA GLY A 207 28.05 7.74 -5.83
C GLY A 207 26.51 7.72 -5.80
N PRO A 208 25.88 7.07 -4.77
CA PRO A 208 24.42 6.89 -4.71
C PRO A 208 23.61 8.17 -4.88
N ALA A 209 24.10 9.29 -4.30
CA ALA A 209 23.42 10.59 -4.42
C ALA A 209 23.48 11.14 -5.85
N GLY A 210 24.67 11.15 -6.48
CA GLY A 210 24.86 11.62 -7.84
C GLY A 210 24.11 10.78 -8.86
N LEU A 211 24.16 9.46 -8.74
CA LEU A 211 23.39 8.54 -9.59
C LEU A 211 21.88 8.73 -9.43
N THR A 212 21.39 8.97 -8.20
CA THR A 212 19.98 9.27 -7.94
C THR A 212 19.56 10.59 -8.58
N ALA A 213 20.39 11.64 -8.43
CA ALA A 213 20.13 12.93 -9.05
C ALA A 213 20.11 12.81 -10.58
N ALA A 214 21.09 12.16 -11.17
CA ALA A 214 21.17 11.93 -12.62
C ALA A 214 19.94 11.17 -13.14
N TYR A 215 19.51 10.13 -12.43
CA TYR A 215 18.31 9.35 -12.77
C TYR A 215 17.05 10.24 -12.82
N TYR A 216 16.79 11.02 -11.78
CA TYR A 216 15.57 11.86 -11.76
C TYR A 216 15.64 13.04 -12.74
N LEU A 217 16.80 13.66 -12.91
CA LEU A 217 17.00 14.73 -13.89
C LEU A 217 16.77 14.20 -15.32
N ARG A 218 17.31 13.02 -15.63
CA ARG A 218 17.07 12.39 -16.94
C ARG A 218 15.60 12.04 -17.15
N LYS A 219 14.92 11.54 -16.11
CA LYS A 219 13.50 11.26 -16.15
C LYS A 219 12.66 12.51 -16.40
N GLN A 220 13.11 13.68 -15.95
CA GLN A 220 12.48 14.97 -16.21
C GLN A 220 12.78 15.55 -17.61
N GLY A 221 13.55 14.84 -18.45
CA GLY A 221 13.83 15.25 -19.83
C GLY A 221 15.08 16.13 -19.98
N HIS A 222 15.92 16.24 -18.93
CA HIS A 222 17.18 16.98 -19.06
C HIS A 222 18.27 16.12 -19.71
N GLU A 223 19.17 16.72 -20.47
CA GLU A 223 20.42 16.11 -20.89
C GLU A 223 21.39 16.09 -19.70
N VAL A 224 21.79 14.89 -19.24
CA VAL A 224 22.59 14.74 -18.02
C VAL A 224 23.94 14.14 -18.35
N THR A 225 25.00 14.85 -17.95
CA THR A 225 26.39 14.38 -17.99
C THR A 225 26.82 14.10 -16.55
N LEU A 226 27.30 12.88 -16.28
CA LEU A 226 27.86 12.52 -14.97
C LEU A 226 29.38 12.48 -15.07
N LYS A 227 30.05 13.13 -14.13
CA LYS A 227 31.51 13.13 -13.97
C LYS A 227 31.88 12.41 -12.69
N GLU A 228 32.75 11.41 -12.81
CA GLU A 228 33.26 10.61 -11.69
C GLU A 228 34.79 10.58 -11.76
N ALA A 229 35.46 10.71 -10.62
CA ALA A 229 36.90 10.69 -10.52
C ALA A 229 37.47 9.26 -10.53
N LEU A 230 36.69 8.28 -10.04
CA LEU A 230 37.09 6.89 -10.01
C LEU A 230 36.76 6.19 -11.35
N PRO A 231 37.45 5.07 -11.67
CA PRO A 231 37.21 4.32 -12.90
C PRO A 231 35.80 3.74 -13.04
N THR A 232 35.10 3.56 -11.93
CA THR A 232 33.75 2.99 -11.86
C THR A 232 32.83 3.88 -11.03
N VAL A 233 31.56 3.88 -11.39
CA VAL A 233 30.50 4.58 -10.64
C VAL A 233 29.86 3.65 -9.60
N GLY A 234 29.39 4.17 -8.47
CA GLY A 234 28.69 3.42 -7.44
C GLY A 234 29.40 3.35 -6.11
#